data_6750275555aea77b5ebe27229d2f72ab
#
_entry.id   6750275555aea77b5ebe27229d2f72ab
#
_cell.length_a   1.000
_cell.length_b   1.000
_cell.length_c   1.000
_cell.angle_alpha   90.00
_cell.angle_beta   90.00
_cell.angle_gamma   90.00
#
_symmetry.space_group_name_H-M   'P 1'
#
loop_
_entity.id
_entity.type
_entity.pdbx_description
1 polymer ?
#
loop_
_entity_poly.entity_id
_entity_poly.type
_entity_poly.pdbx_seq_one_letter_code
_entity_poly.pdbx_strand_id
1 'polypeptide(L)'
;MLHGVFNEIYSFDKGDVKEYGFKETTNYNYLEKQPITDGLSIKNQVLYIASFDNRLEKVMLLKQAFEKIKVSYKFIIVGKKTSLYKLKNVFSSKILGIEFKRNRIKQNDLKKLYAQTQTILDLVRDNQSGLSFRVFEAMAFQKKLITNNKNIKTYNFYNPNNILVLENENYDFDKCFFETNYEPLSDKIYYQYSLDNWVNTIFKI
;
A
#
# COMPACT_ATOMS: atom_id res chain seq x y z
N MET A 1 -10.31 29.67 9.34
CA MET A 1 -8.93 29.54 9.83
C MET A 1 -8.92 28.63 11.06
N LEU A 2 -8.16 27.53 11.04
CA LEU A 2 -8.09 26.59 12.16
C LEU A 2 -7.14 27.04 13.28
N HIS A 3 -6.21 27.96 12.97
CA HIS A 3 -5.18 28.47 13.89
C HIS A 3 -5.69 29.24 15.13
N GLY A 4 -6.99 29.50 15.26
CA GLY A 4 -7.56 30.12 16.47
C GLY A 4 -8.21 29.11 17.43
N VAL A 5 -8.28 27.84 17.04
CA VAL A 5 -8.98 26.79 17.81
C VAL A 5 -8.01 25.76 18.38
N PHE A 6 -6.89 25.52 17.70
CA PHE A 6 -5.90 24.51 18.07
C PHE A 6 -4.53 25.14 18.31
N ASN A 7 -3.83 24.68 19.34
CA ASN A 7 -2.47 25.13 19.66
C ASN A 7 -1.46 24.59 18.64
N GLU A 8 -1.67 23.40 18.13
CA GLU A 8 -0.82 22.74 17.14
C GLU A 8 -1.68 21.95 16.15
N ILE A 9 -1.30 21.99 14.88
CA ILE A 9 -1.93 21.21 13.81
C ILE A 9 -0.84 20.40 13.14
N TYR A 10 -1.09 19.12 12.92
CA TYR A 10 -0.15 18.18 12.31
C TYR A 10 -0.71 17.69 10.98
N SER A 11 0.16 17.52 9.98
CA SER A 11 -0.19 16.83 8.73
C SER A 11 0.87 15.83 8.34
N PHE A 12 0.46 14.73 7.75
CA PHE A 12 1.34 13.75 7.12
C PHE A 12 1.58 14.08 5.62
N ASP A 13 0.86 15.08 5.09
CA ASP A 13 1.06 15.58 3.74
C ASP A 13 2.06 16.74 3.76
N LYS A 14 3.21 16.54 3.10
CA LYS A 14 4.26 17.57 3.04
C LYS A 14 3.81 18.84 2.30
N GLY A 15 2.81 18.72 1.43
CA GLY A 15 2.17 19.88 0.78
C GLY A 15 1.48 20.76 1.79
N ASP A 16 0.63 20.16 2.65
CA ASP A 16 -0.06 20.90 3.73
C ASP A 16 0.92 21.53 4.71
N VAL A 17 1.98 20.79 5.08
CA VAL A 17 3.03 21.31 5.98
C VAL A 17 3.66 22.57 5.39
N LYS A 18 3.98 22.55 4.11
CA LYS A 18 4.60 23.70 3.41
C LYS A 18 3.62 24.86 3.22
N GLU A 19 2.38 24.57 2.84
CA GLU A 19 1.37 25.57 2.47
C GLU A 19 0.78 26.26 3.70
N TYR A 20 0.47 25.49 4.77
CA TYR A 20 -0.26 25.99 5.94
C TYR A 20 0.61 26.13 7.20
N GLY A 21 1.90 25.76 7.14
CA GLY A 21 2.80 25.80 8.29
C GLY A 21 2.46 24.79 9.39
N PHE A 22 1.81 23.68 9.02
CA PHE A 22 1.50 22.61 9.97
C PHE A 22 2.78 21.89 10.39
N LYS A 23 2.74 21.26 11.57
CA LYS A 23 3.83 20.39 12.01
C LYS A 23 3.83 19.10 11.21
N GLU A 24 5.02 18.68 10.79
CA GLU A 24 5.14 17.41 10.06
C GLU A 24 4.94 16.23 10.99
N THR A 25 4.18 15.26 10.55
CA THR A 25 4.07 13.92 11.13
C THR A 25 4.07 12.89 10.01
N THR A 26 3.96 11.60 10.35
CA THR A 26 3.75 10.53 9.37
C THR A 26 2.45 9.83 9.69
N ASN A 27 1.89 9.09 8.74
CA ASN A 27 0.99 8.01 9.11
C ASN A 27 1.79 6.96 9.90
N TYR A 28 1.12 6.12 10.61
CA TYR A 28 1.71 5.17 11.56
C TYR A 28 1.21 3.75 11.32
N ASN A 29 1.97 2.82 11.84
CA ASN A 29 1.61 1.43 11.87
C ASN A 29 0.74 1.13 13.11
N TYR A 30 -0.53 0.83 12.86
CA TYR A 30 -1.50 0.46 13.89
C TYR A 30 -1.58 -1.07 14.12
N LEU A 31 -0.79 -1.82 13.35
CA LEU A 31 -0.68 -3.27 13.46
C LEU A 31 0.63 -3.64 14.15
N GLU A 32 0.60 -4.69 14.93
CA GLU A 32 1.82 -5.25 15.51
C GLU A 32 2.73 -5.81 14.43
N LYS A 33 4.06 -5.73 14.67
CA LYS A 33 5.07 -6.34 13.78
C LYS A 33 4.87 -7.85 13.75
N GLN A 34 4.61 -8.37 12.57
CA GLN A 34 4.43 -9.80 12.35
C GLN A 34 5.77 -10.46 12.03
N PRO A 35 5.96 -11.76 12.31
CA PRO A 35 7.14 -12.48 11.85
C PRO A 35 7.18 -12.53 10.32
N ILE A 36 8.39 -12.68 9.76
CA ILE A 36 8.55 -12.92 8.33
C ILE A 36 7.83 -14.22 7.98
N THR A 37 6.98 -14.15 6.99
CA THR A 37 6.19 -15.32 6.55
C THR A 37 7.10 -16.31 5.85
N ASP A 38 7.05 -17.57 6.24
CA ASP A 38 7.70 -18.66 5.54
C ASP A 38 7.19 -18.73 4.08
N GLY A 39 8.10 -18.96 3.14
CA GLY A 39 7.80 -19.05 1.71
C GLY A 39 6.72 -20.08 1.36
N LEU A 40 6.60 -21.14 2.14
CA LEU A 40 5.58 -22.20 2.00
C LEU A 40 4.14 -21.67 2.22
N SER A 41 3.97 -20.60 2.97
CA SER A 41 2.66 -20.00 3.25
C SER A 41 2.21 -19.02 2.16
N ILE A 42 3.06 -18.65 1.21
CA ILE A 42 2.76 -17.69 0.17
C ILE A 42 1.89 -18.31 -0.91
N LYS A 43 0.70 -17.73 -1.11
CA LYS A 43 -0.26 -18.14 -2.15
C LYS A 43 -0.23 -17.25 -3.38
N ASN A 44 0.11 -15.98 -3.19
CA ASN A 44 0.19 -14.99 -4.26
C ASN A 44 1.45 -14.15 -4.08
N GLN A 45 2.12 -13.83 -5.18
CA GLN A 45 3.28 -12.94 -5.12
C GLN A 45 2.85 -11.50 -4.91
N VAL A 46 1.74 -11.05 -5.52
CA VAL A 46 1.26 -9.67 -5.38
C VAL A 46 -0.19 -9.63 -4.92
N LEU A 47 -0.49 -8.80 -3.92
CA LEU A 47 -1.84 -8.50 -3.45
C LEU A 47 -2.17 -7.02 -3.68
N TYR A 48 -3.33 -6.76 -4.27
CA TYR A 48 -3.92 -5.44 -4.33
C TYR A 48 -5.36 -5.44 -3.81
N ILE A 49 -5.68 -4.52 -2.91
CA ILE A 49 -7.03 -4.34 -2.40
C ILE A 49 -7.33 -2.85 -2.41
N ALA A 50 -8.37 -2.44 -3.12
CA ALA A 50 -8.75 -1.03 -3.19
C ALA A 50 -10.25 -0.85 -3.37
N SER A 51 -10.70 0.38 -3.14
CA SER A 51 -12.04 0.81 -3.51
C SER A 51 -12.18 0.89 -5.03
N PHE A 52 -13.40 0.67 -5.51
CA PHE A 52 -13.75 0.85 -6.92
C PHE A 52 -13.70 2.34 -7.29
N ASP A 53 -12.69 2.76 -8.04
CA ASP A 53 -12.49 4.12 -8.52
C ASP A 53 -11.73 4.15 -9.86
N ASN A 54 -11.25 5.33 -10.28
CA ASN A 54 -10.53 5.55 -11.55
C ASN A 54 -9.20 4.80 -11.68
N ARG A 55 -8.63 4.28 -10.59
CA ARG A 55 -7.39 3.47 -10.64
C ARG A 55 -7.57 2.10 -11.29
N LEU A 56 -8.81 1.67 -11.56
CA LEU A 56 -9.08 0.35 -12.13
C LEU A 56 -8.38 0.14 -13.49
N GLU A 57 -8.23 1.16 -14.30
CA GLU A 57 -7.51 1.06 -15.58
C GLU A 57 -6.02 0.76 -15.34
N LYS A 58 -5.39 1.45 -14.39
CA LYS A 58 -4.00 1.16 -13.98
C LYS A 58 -3.85 -0.27 -13.45
N VAL A 59 -4.83 -0.76 -12.70
CA VAL A 59 -4.86 -2.14 -12.19
C VAL A 59 -4.91 -3.16 -13.33
N MET A 60 -5.69 -2.90 -14.38
CA MET A 60 -5.78 -3.79 -15.54
C MET A 60 -4.46 -3.83 -16.33
N LEU A 61 -3.76 -2.70 -16.46
CA LEU A 61 -2.43 -2.66 -17.09
C LEU A 61 -1.38 -3.42 -16.26
N LEU A 62 -1.38 -3.22 -14.94
CA LEU A 62 -0.50 -3.95 -14.01
C LEU A 62 -0.77 -5.45 -14.04
N LYS A 63 -2.04 -5.85 -14.10
CA LYS A 63 -2.41 -7.25 -14.29
C LYS A 63 -1.73 -7.86 -15.51
N GLN A 64 -1.84 -7.21 -16.67
CA GLN A 64 -1.22 -7.67 -17.93
C GLN A 64 0.31 -7.75 -17.80
N ALA A 65 0.93 -6.77 -17.14
CA ALA A 65 2.38 -6.78 -16.90
C ALA A 65 2.81 -7.96 -16.03
N PHE A 66 2.07 -8.28 -14.95
CA PHE A 66 2.37 -9.45 -14.11
C PHE A 66 2.14 -10.78 -14.85
N GLU A 67 1.10 -10.87 -15.67
CA GLU A 67 0.86 -12.06 -16.51
C GLU A 67 2.01 -12.30 -17.50
N LYS A 68 2.54 -11.23 -18.13
CA LYS A 68 3.66 -11.30 -19.05
C LYS A 68 4.92 -11.91 -18.42
N ILE A 69 5.21 -11.56 -17.17
CA ILE A 69 6.38 -12.08 -16.43
C ILE A 69 6.07 -13.29 -15.54
N LYS A 70 4.85 -13.83 -15.61
CA LYS A 70 4.38 -15.00 -14.84
C LYS A 70 4.42 -14.80 -13.31
N VAL A 71 4.17 -13.59 -12.84
CA VAL A 71 4.01 -13.27 -11.41
C VAL A 71 2.56 -13.49 -11.01
N SER A 72 2.34 -14.32 -9.99
CA SER A 72 1.00 -14.57 -9.47
C SER A 72 0.47 -13.38 -8.68
N TYR A 73 -0.79 -13.05 -8.85
CA TYR A 73 -1.42 -11.90 -8.20
C TYR A 73 -2.82 -12.22 -7.68
N LYS A 74 -3.25 -11.45 -6.70
CA LYS A 74 -4.63 -11.40 -6.23
C LYS A 74 -5.09 -9.96 -6.14
N PHE A 75 -6.02 -9.57 -7.01
CA PHE A 75 -6.57 -8.21 -7.04
C PHE A 75 -8.02 -8.23 -6.59
N ILE A 76 -8.35 -7.41 -5.59
CA ILE A 76 -9.68 -7.32 -4.99
C ILE A 76 -10.14 -5.87 -5.05
N ILE A 77 -11.20 -5.61 -5.78
CA ILE A 77 -11.82 -4.30 -5.89
C ILE A 77 -13.14 -4.28 -5.13
N VAL A 78 -13.27 -3.33 -4.21
CA VAL A 78 -14.37 -3.29 -3.25
C VAL A 78 -15.27 -2.07 -3.51
N GLY A 79 -16.59 -2.25 -3.50
CA GLY A 79 -17.53 -1.14 -3.59
C GLY A 79 -18.92 -1.53 -4.07
N LYS A 80 -19.91 -0.68 -3.77
CA LYS A 80 -21.32 -0.94 -4.13
C LYS A 80 -21.56 -1.06 -5.65
N LYS A 81 -20.77 -0.34 -6.45
CA LYS A 81 -20.89 -0.31 -7.93
C LYS A 81 -20.20 -1.50 -8.62
N THR A 82 -19.44 -2.31 -7.89
CA THR A 82 -18.65 -3.42 -8.46
C THR A 82 -19.53 -4.49 -9.12
N SER A 83 -20.68 -4.81 -8.53
CA SER A 83 -21.60 -5.81 -9.09
C SER A 83 -22.12 -5.41 -10.46
N LEU A 84 -22.53 -4.13 -10.61
CA LEU A 84 -23.01 -3.61 -11.89
C LEU A 84 -21.89 -3.53 -12.93
N TYR A 85 -20.70 -3.11 -12.51
CA TYR A 85 -19.53 -3.06 -13.38
C TYR A 85 -19.14 -4.46 -13.88
N LYS A 86 -19.10 -5.47 -12.99
CA LYS A 86 -18.83 -6.87 -13.33
C LYS A 86 -19.88 -7.39 -14.35
N LEU A 87 -21.16 -7.12 -14.12
CA LEU A 87 -22.22 -7.56 -15.03
C LEU A 87 -22.06 -6.96 -16.43
N LYS A 88 -21.77 -5.65 -16.52
CA LYS A 88 -21.55 -4.97 -17.81
C LYS A 88 -20.33 -5.45 -18.57
N ASN A 89 -19.34 -6.02 -17.88
CA ASN A 89 -18.06 -6.43 -18.45
C ASN A 89 -17.81 -7.94 -18.33
N VAL A 90 -18.87 -8.76 -18.16
CA VAL A 90 -18.73 -10.21 -17.90
C VAL A 90 -17.96 -10.95 -18.99
N PHE A 91 -18.03 -10.50 -20.23
CA PHE A 91 -17.29 -11.07 -21.37
C PHE A 91 -15.93 -10.41 -21.64
N SER A 92 -15.52 -9.45 -20.81
CA SER A 92 -14.26 -8.75 -21.00
C SER A 92 -13.10 -9.52 -20.37
N SER A 93 -12.12 -9.92 -21.16
CA SER A 93 -10.87 -10.51 -20.68
C SER A 93 -10.06 -9.58 -19.76
N LYS A 94 -10.28 -8.25 -19.85
CA LYS A 94 -9.59 -7.24 -19.05
C LYS A 94 -9.85 -7.40 -17.54
N ILE A 95 -11.04 -7.83 -17.15
CA ILE A 95 -11.41 -8.02 -15.73
C ILE A 95 -11.26 -9.46 -15.24
N LEU A 96 -10.93 -10.38 -16.12
CA LEU A 96 -10.71 -11.77 -15.74
C LEU A 96 -9.56 -11.84 -14.72
N GLY A 97 -9.74 -12.60 -13.63
CA GLY A 97 -8.75 -12.69 -12.55
C GLY A 97 -8.80 -11.55 -11.53
N ILE A 98 -9.69 -10.54 -11.70
CA ILE A 98 -9.95 -9.50 -10.69
C ILE A 98 -11.21 -9.90 -9.89
N GLU A 99 -11.05 -9.95 -8.57
CA GLU A 99 -12.16 -10.23 -7.64
C GLU A 99 -12.90 -8.94 -7.29
N PHE A 100 -14.20 -8.89 -7.58
CA PHE A 100 -15.06 -7.75 -7.25
C PHE A 100 -15.94 -8.09 -6.05
N LYS A 101 -15.85 -7.28 -4.98
CA LYS A 101 -16.63 -7.43 -3.75
C LYS A 101 -17.49 -6.19 -3.50
N ARG A 102 -18.73 -6.40 -3.06
CA ARG A 102 -19.64 -5.31 -2.66
C ARG A 102 -19.20 -4.70 -1.32
N ASN A 103 -18.83 -5.55 -0.38
CA ASN A 103 -18.54 -5.17 1.01
C ASN A 103 -17.03 -5.11 1.26
N ARG A 104 -16.62 -4.26 2.20
CA ARG A 104 -15.23 -4.18 2.66
C ARG A 104 -14.78 -5.53 3.24
N ILE A 105 -13.50 -5.82 3.07
CA ILE A 105 -12.87 -7.00 3.68
C ILE A 105 -12.74 -6.74 5.18
N LYS A 106 -13.11 -7.71 5.98
CA LYS A 106 -12.94 -7.65 7.44
C LYS A 106 -11.46 -7.66 7.80
N GLN A 107 -11.09 -7.01 8.90
CA GLN A 107 -9.69 -6.88 9.32
C GLN A 107 -8.97 -8.23 9.48
N ASN A 108 -9.65 -9.23 10.06
CA ASN A 108 -9.05 -10.57 10.22
C ASN A 108 -8.80 -11.27 8.88
N ASP A 109 -9.67 -11.07 7.89
CA ASP A 109 -9.48 -11.64 6.55
C ASP A 109 -8.37 -10.89 5.79
N LEU A 110 -8.26 -9.57 6.00
CA LEU A 110 -7.18 -8.75 5.47
C LEU A 110 -5.82 -9.21 6.01
N LYS A 111 -5.70 -9.44 7.32
CA LYS A 111 -4.48 -9.97 7.96
C LYS A 111 -4.08 -11.33 7.35
N LYS A 112 -5.04 -12.23 7.13
CA LYS A 112 -4.78 -13.52 6.47
C LYS A 112 -4.27 -13.35 5.04
N LEU A 113 -4.85 -12.41 4.27
CA LEU A 113 -4.41 -12.11 2.91
C LEU A 113 -2.97 -11.59 2.90
N TYR A 114 -2.63 -10.66 3.80
CA TYR A 114 -1.27 -10.15 3.94
C TYR A 114 -0.29 -11.25 4.32
N ALA A 115 -0.63 -12.11 5.28
CA ALA A 115 0.23 -13.24 5.67
C ALA A 115 0.53 -14.18 4.50
N GLN A 116 -0.40 -14.37 3.57
CA GLN A 116 -0.29 -15.27 2.42
C GLN A 116 0.27 -14.60 1.15
N THR A 117 0.85 -13.41 1.28
CA THR A 117 1.33 -12.60 0.16
C THR A 117 2.80 -12.22 0.35
N GLN A 118 3.55 -12.14 -0.73
CA GLN A 118 4.95 -11.69 -0.72
C GLN A 118 5.05 -10.16 -0.81
N THR A 119 4.28 -9.55 -1.70
CA THR A 119 4.37 -8.13 -2.06
C THR A 119 2.99 -7.48 -2.02
N ILE A 120 2.90 -6.31 -1.45
CA ILE A 120 1.67 -5.50 -1.43
C ILE A 120 1.77 -4.42 -2.50
N LEU A 121 0.73 -4.28 -3.31
CA LEU A 121 0.61 -3.19 -4.27
C LEU A 121 -0.19 -2.04 -3.64
N ASP A 122 0.38 -0.86 -3.64
CA ASP A 122 -0.23 0.39 -3.20
C ASP A 122 -0.28 1.41 -4.35
N LEU A 123 -1.46 1.64 -4.88
CA LEU A 123 -1.68 2.71 -5.84
C LEU A 123 -2.36 3.87 -5.13
N VAL A 124 -1.65 4.99 -5.02
CA VAL A 124 -2.22 6.23 -4.48
C VAL A 124 -3.00 6.98 -5.55
N ARG A 125 -3.91 7.86 -5.12
CA ARG A 125 -4.61 8.77 -6.01
C ARG A 125 -3.68 9.88 -6.48
N ASP A 126 -3.96 10.45 -7.64
CA ASP A 126 -3.09 11.43 -8.29
C ASP A 126 -2.81 12.69 -7.41
N ASN A 127 -3.72 13.06 -6.51
CA ASN A 127 -3.57 14.21 -5.62
C ASN A 127 -3.07 13.84 -4.21
N GLN A 128 -2.59 12.62 -3.99
CA GLN A 128 -2.10 12.18 -2.69
C GLN A 128 -0.57 12.20 -2.67
N SER A 129 0.02 13.10 -1.89
CA SER A 129 1.46 13.17 -1.69
C SER A 129 1.94 12.37 -0.48
N GLY A 130 1.14 12.30 0.57
CA GLY A 130 1.43 11.52 1.76
C GLY A 130 1.34 9.99 1.54
N LEU A 131 2.06 9.23 2.37
CA LEU A 131 2.04 7.77 2.30
C LEU A 131 0.71 7.21 2.80
N SER A 132 0.19 6.20 2.14
CA SER A 132 -1.02 5.50 2.55
C SER A 132 -0.77 4.60 3.76
N PHE A 133 -1.81 4.26 4.52
CA PHE A 133 -1.71 3.25 5.59
C PHE A 133 -1.22 1.88 5.09
N ARG A 134 -1.42 1.57 3.82
CA ARG A 134 -0.98 0.30 3.22
C ARG A 134 0.54 0.15 3.22
N VAL A 135 1.30 1.25 3.12
CA VAL A 135 2.75 1.24 3.28
C VAL A 135 3.14 0.72 4.65
N PHE A 136 2.47 1.21 5.70
CA PHE A 136 2.74 0.82 7.09
C PHE A 136 2.21 -0.58 7.40
N GLU A 137 1.10 -0.99 6.80
CA GLU A 137 0.61 -2.37 6.87
C GLU A 137 1.61 -3.36 6.22
N ALA A 138 2.20 -3.00 5.06
CA ALA A 138 3.26 -3.79 4.45
C ALA A 138 4.49 -3.89 5.37
N MET A 139 4.87 -2.80 6.02
CA MET A 139 5.95 -2.75 7.01
C MET A 139 5.66 -3.69 8.19
N ALA A 140 4.42 -3.67 8.76
CA ALA A 140 4.03 -4.54 9.87
C ALA A 140 4.10 -6.03 9.51
N PHE A 141 3.65 -6.37 8.32
CA PHE A 141 3.67 -7.75 7.83
C PHE A 141 5.01 -8.16 7.21
N GLN A 142 6.01 -7.26 7.23
CA GLN A 142 7.33 -7.49 6.65
C GLN A 142 7.22 -7.98 5.19
N LYS A 143 6.42 -7.26 4.39
CA LYS A 143 6.16 -7.55 2.98
C LYS A 143 6.83 -6.52 2.09
N LYS A 144 7.26 -6.95 0.91
CA LYS A 144 7.67 -6.03 -0.14
C LYS A 144 6.50 -5.14 -0.56
N LEU A 145 6.82 -4.01 -1.15
CA LEU A 145 5.85 -3.01 -1.59
C LEU A 145 6.12 -2.61 -3.03
N ILE A 146 5.06 -2.50 -3.81
CA ILE A 146 5.08 -1.82 -5.10
C ILE A 146 4.18 -0.59 -4.95
N THR A 147 4.66 0.60 -5.28
CA THR A 147 3.87 1.83 -5.16
C THR A 147 4.14 2.82 -6.28
N ASN A 148 3.15 3.63 -6.64
CA ASN A 148 3.32 4.78 -7.53
C ASN A 148 3.61 6.09 -6.78
N ASN A 149 3.73 6.06 -5.44
CA ASN A 149 4.09 7.24 -4.66
C ASN A 149 5.61 7.42 -4.61
N LYS A 150 6.14 8.31 -5.45
CA LYS A 150 7.58 8.58 -5.54
C LYS A 150 8.17 9.19 -4.27
N ASN A 151 7.34 9.85 -3.44
CA ASN A 151 7.79 10.47 -2.20
C ASN A 151 8.31 9.44 -1.18
N ILE A 152 7.96 8.16 -1.32
CA ILE A 152 8.46 7.10 -0.46
C ILE A 152 10.00 7.01 -0.44
N LYS A 153 10.67 7.44 -1.54
CA LYS A 153 12.12 7.47 -1.63
C LYS A 153 12.80 8.45 -0.66
N THR A 154 12.04 9.40 -0.12
CA THR A 154 12.56 10.39 0.85
C THR A 154 12.51 9.90 2.28
N TYR A 155 11.96 8.72 2.54
CA TYR A 155 11.83 8.14 3.88
C TYR A 155 13.02 7.24 4.21
N ASN A 156 13.45 7.25 5.47
CA ASN A 156 14.63 6.50 5.93
C ASN A 156 14.46 4.98 5.95
N PHE A 157 13.25 4.47 5.76
CA PHE A 157 12.98 3.04 5.58
C PHE A 157 13.01 2.60 4.11
N TYR A 158 13.21 3.53 3.16
CA TYR A 158 13.26 3.16 1.76
C TYR A 158 14.45 2.25 1.48
N ASN A 159 14.15 1.09 0.90
CA ASN A 159 15.13 0.11 0.43
C ASN A 159 14.64 -0.43 -0.93
N PRO A 160 15.39 -0.27 -2.02
CA PRO A 160 14.97 -0.73 -3.35
C PRO A 160 14.76 -2.24 -3.45
N ASN A 161 15.39 -3.05 -2.56
CA ASN A 161 15.09 -4.47 -2.47
C ASN A 161 13.67 -4.75 -1.95
N ASN A 162 13.18 -3.90 -1.05
CA ASN A 162 11.86 -4.04 -0.43
C ASN A 162 10.76 -3.25 -1.14
N ILE A 163 11.12 -2.12 -1.79
CA ILE A 163 10.16 -1.15 -2.29
C ILE A 163 10.48 -0.83 -3.76
N LEU A 164 9.57 -1.24 -4.64
CA LEU A 164 9.62 -0.90 -6.06
C LEU A 164 8.69 0.28 -6.33
N VAL A 165 9.26 1.36 -6.86
CA VAL A 165 8.51 2.57 -7.21
C VAL A 165 8.20 2.55 -8.70
N LEU A 166 6.92 2.66 -9.04
CA LEU A 166 6.43 2.78 -10.41
C LEU A 166 6.71 4.20 -10.92
N GLU A 167 7.76 4.36 -11.71
CA GLU A 167 8.19 5.66 -12.23
C GLU A 167 7.30 6.17 -13.36
N ASN A 168 6.84 5.24 -14.21
CA ASN A 168 6.06 5.50 -15.40
C ASN A 168 4.90 4.53 -15.50
N GLU A 169 3.97 4.78 -16.41
CA GLU A 169 2.87 3.87 -16.74
C GLU A 169 3.32 2.69 -17.64
N ASN A 170 4.59 2.66 -18.03
CA ASN A 170 5.19 1.48 -18.63
C ASN A 170 5.61 0.53 -17.51
N TYR A 171 4.75 -0.45 -17.22
CA TYR A 171 4.95 -1.43 -16.15
C TYR A 171 5.87 -2.57 -16.60
N ASP A 172 7.13 -2.23 -16.85
CA ASP A 172 8.16 -3.24 -17.15
C ASP A 172 8.87 -3.59 -15.84
N PHE A 173 8.57 -4.77 -15.30
CA PHE A 173 9.08 -5.23 -14.03
C PHE A 173 10.31 -6.10 -14.20
N ASP A 174 11.36 -5.83 -13.44
CA ASP A 174 12.43 -6.80 -13.22
C ASP A 174 11.91 -7.94 -12.33
N LYS A 175 11.91 -9.14 -12.86
CA LYS A 175 11.48 -10.34 -12.16
C LYS A 175 12.32 -10.60 -10.91
N CYS A 176 13.58 -10.20 -10.89
CA CYS A 176 14.48 -10.32 -9.74
C CYS A 176 13.90 -9.69 -8.46
N PHE A 177 13.09 -8.63 -8.58
CA PHE A 177 12.41 -8.04 -7.42
C PHE A 177 11.53 -9.06 -6.68
N PHE A 178 10.88 -9.98 -7.40
CA PHE A 178 10.01 -11.00 -6.79
C PHE A 178 10.75 -12.24 -6.32
N GLU A 179 12.02 -12.39 -6.67
CA GLU A 179 12.86 -13.55 -6.34
C GLU A 179 13.69 -13.32 -5.07
N THR A 180 13.92 -12.06 -4.69
CA THR A 180 14.66 -11.72 -3.47
C THR A 180 13.74 -11.68 -2.24
N ASN A 181 14.32 -12.00 -1.06
CA ASN A 181 13.61 -11.95 0.20
C ASN A 181 13.44 -10.50 0.70
N TYR A 182 12.46 -10.30 1.58
CA TYR A 182 12.32 -9.05 2.32
C TYR A 182 13.50 -8.86 3.29
N GLU A 183 14.09 -7.68 3.31
CA GLU A 183 15.12 -7.27 4.25
C GLU A 183 14.50 -6.55 5.44
N PRO A 184 14.60 -7.10 6.67
CA PRO A 184 13.98 -6.51 7.85
C PRO A 184 14.49 -5.10 8.13
N LEU A 185 13.60 -4.20 8.55
CA LEU A 185 13.97 -2.92 9.10
C LEU A 185 14.55 -3.09 10.50
N SER A 186 15.53 -2.24 10.87
CA SER A 186 15.97 -2.15 12.24
C SER A 186 14.83 -1.74 13.17
N ASP A 187 14.84 -2.20 14.41
CA ASP A 187 13.78 -1.88 15.37
C ASP A 187 13.69 -0.37 15.62
N LYS A 188 14.80 0.35 15.56
CA LYS A 188 14.84 1.81 15.67
C LYS A 188 14.03 2.48 14.55
N ILE A 189 14.23 2.06 13.28
CA ILE A 189 13.48 2.61 12.13
C ILE A 189 12.01 2.19 12.23
N TYR A 190 11.74 0.92 12.56
CA TYR A 190 10.35 0.44 12.71
C TYR A 190 9.58 1.25 13.76
N TYR A 191 10.19 1.48 14.94
CA TYR A 191 9.58 2.24 16.02
C TYR A 191 9.19 3.66 15.61
N GLN A 192 9.99 4.34 14.78
CA GLN A 192 9.68 5.70 14.30
C GLN A 192 8.31 5.80 13.62
N TYR A 193 7.82 4.69 13.03
CA TYR A 193 6.53 4.61 12.35
C TYR A 193 5.49 3.80 13.12
N SER A 194 5.71 3.53 14.39
CA SER A 194 4.72 2.87 15.25
C SER A 194 3.65 3.84 15.75
N LEU A 195 2.49 3.29 16.15
CA LEU A 195 1.44 4.06 16.81
C LEU A 195 1.97 4.69 18.11
N ASP A 196 2.77 3.97 18.89
CA ASP A 196 3.32 4.46 20.16
C ASP A 196 4.19 5.70 19.96
N ASN A 197 5.11 5.66 19.00
CA ASN A 197 5.94 6.83 18.67
C ASN A 197 5.09 8.00 18.13
N TRP A 198 4.07 7.71 17.35
CA TRP A 198 3.15 8.74 16.84
C TRP A 198 2.39 9.42 17.99
N VAL A 199 1.86 8.64 18.94
CA VAL A 199 1.18 9.15 20.15
C VAL A 199 2.14 10.01 20.96
N ASN A 200 3.34 9.52 21.24
CA ASN A 200 4.36 10.27 22.00
C ASN A 200 4.72 11.60 21.30
N THR A 201 4.83 11.60 19.98
CA THR A 201 5.16 12.80 19.19
C THR A 201 4.03 13.84 19.24
N ILE A 202 2.78 13.40 19.07
CA ILE A 202 1.61 14.32 19.01
C ILE A 202 1.26 14.85 20.39
N PHE A 203 1.27 14.00 21.42
CA PHE A 203 0.85 14.36 22.78
C PHE A 203 1.99 14.73 23.70
N LYS A 204 3.24 14.59 23.26
CA LYS A 204 4.46 14.96 24.03
C LYS A 204 4.53 14.26 25.39
N ILE A 205 4.21 12.98 25.43
CA ILE A 205 4.25 12.11 26.62
C ILE A 205 5.42 11.13 26.55
#